data_21a59d3ebadd2d352f7019e7153c2e87
#
_entry.id   21a59d3ebadd2d352f7019e7153c2e87
#
_cell.length_a   1.000
_cell.length_b   1.000
_cell.length_c   1.000
_cell.angle_alpha   90.00
_cell.angle_beta   90.00
_cell.angle_gamma   90.00
#
_symmetry.space_group_name_H-M   'P 1'
#
loop_
_entity.id
_entity.type
_entity.pdbx_description
1 polymer ?
#
loop_
_entity_poly.entity_id
_entity_poly.type
_entity_poly.pdbx_seq_one_letter_code
_entity_poly.pdbx_strand_id
1 'polypeptide(L)'
;MRIVLDTSVLVAAARSRNGASYQLVSMLTTPRFDFALTIALYTEWQAVLTRPEHTPSGVTADSFLGYLRYLASLAHLQDVHFLWRPFLRDPDDDMVLECAVASGSQYIVTHNIKDFRRVPELKVQAITPAVFLKLLRK
;
A
#
# COMPACT_ATOMS: atom_id res chain seq x y z
N MET A 1 -8.53 10.51 7.65
CA MET A 1 -7.19 10.39 7.03
C MET A 1 -7.19 9.21 6.07
N ARG A 2 -6.71 9.44 4.88
CA ARG A 2 -6.64 8.41 3.83
C ARG A 2 -5.20 8.20 3.38
N ILE A 3 -4.81 6.96 3.21
CA ILE A 3 -3.45 6.58 2.80
C ILE A 3 -3.48 5.59 1.65
N VAL A 4 -2.34 5.43 0.98
CA VAL A 4 -2.11 4.34 0.02
C VAL A 4 -0.93 3.53 0.53
N LEU A 5 -1.04 2.21 0.45
CA LEU A 5 0.03 1.30 0.85
C LEU A 5 0.79 0.85 -0.39
N ASP A 6 2.09 1.16 -0.42
CA ASP A 6 2.99 0.54 -1.39
C ASP A 6 3.10 -0.95 -1.11
N THR A 7 3.26 -1.74 -2.16
CA THR A 7 3.37 -3.21 -2.05
C THR A 7 4.47 -3.63 -1.08
N SER A 8 5.56 -2.85 -0.95
CA SER A 8 6.64 -3.13 -0.02
C SER A 8 6.17 -3.29 1.43
N VAL A 9 5.12 -2.58 1.82
CA VAL A 9 4.57 -2.66 3.17
C VAL A 9 3.91 -4.02 3.41
N LEU A 10 3.15 -4.50 2.42
CA LEU A 10 2.51 -5.80 2.52
C LEU A 10 3.52 -6.95 2.51
N VAL A 11 4.57 -6.83 1.69
CA VAL A 11 5.65 -7.81 1.67
C VAL A 11 6.34 -7.88 3.03
N ALA A 12 6.67 -6.73 3.62
CA ALA A 12 7.30 -6.68 4.95
C ALA A 12 6.39 -7.25 6.03
N ALA A 13 5.08 -6.96 5.98
CA ALA A 13 4.11 -7.50 6.94
C ALA A 13 4.02 -9.03 6.86
N ALA A 14 4.10 -9.59 5.64
CA ALA A 14 4.08 -11.04 5.45
C ALA A 14 5.34 -11.72 5.99
N ARG A 15 6.47 -11.00 6.01
CA ARG A 15 7.76 -11.57 6.45
C ARG A 15 7.97 -11.52 7.95
N SER A 16 7.40 -10.54 8.65
CA SER A 16 7.70 -10.34 10.06
C SER A 16 6.49 -9.82 10.82
N ARG A 17 6.06 -10.57 11.83
CA ARG A 17 4.98 -10.17 12.72
C ARG A 17 5.39 -9.10 13.72
N ASN A 18 6.70 -8.87 13.89
CA ASN A 18 7.21 -7.93 14.89
C ASN A 18 7.43 -6.53 14.34
N GLY A 19 7.29 -6.34 13.03
CA GLY A 19 7.60 -5.08 12.38
C GLY A 19 6.42 -4.09 12.37
N ALA A 20 6.75 -2.84 12.06
CA ALA A 20 5.76 -1.77 11.94
C ALA A 20 4.76 -2.05 10.81
N SER A 21 5.20 -2.68 9.71
CA SER A 21 4.32 -3.02 8.60
C SER A 21 3.23 -3.99 9.03
N TYR A 22 3.58 -5.03 9.79
CA TYR A 22 2.58 -5.98 10.29
C TYR A 22 1.58 -5.28 11.20
N GLN A 23 2.07 -4.42 12.09
CA GLN A 23 1.20 -3.67 13.01
C GLN A 23 0.23 -2.79 12.21
N LEU A 24 0.73 -2.09 11.20
CA LEU A 24 -0.10 -1.23 10.37
C LEU A 24 -1.15 -2.03 9.60
N VAL A 25 -0.75 -3.12 8.94
CA VAL A 25 -1.68 -3.95 8.18
C VAL A 25 -2.77 -4.54 9.09
N SER A 26 -2.41 -4.90 10.31
CA SER A 26 -3.38 -5.40 11.30
C SER A 26 -4.42 -4.35 11.67
N MET A 27 -4.12 -3.06 11.48
CA MET A 27 -5.03 -1.96 11.81
C MET A 27 -5.95 -1.59 10.66
N LEU A 28 -5.83 -2.21 9.49
CA LEU A 28 -6.67 -1.87 8.33
C LEU A 28 -8.16 -2.19 8.56
N THR A 29 -8.45 -3.04 9.54
CA THR A 29 -9.83 -3.37 9.92
C THR A 29 -10.43 -2.35 10.88
N THR A 30 -9.66 -1.37 11.36
CA THR A 30 -10.12 -0.37 12.32
C THR A 30 -10.58 0.90 11.59
N PRO A 31 -11.47 1.70 12.20
CA PRO A 31 -11.94 2.92 11.55
C PRO A 31 -11.03 4.15 11.79
N ARG A 32 -9.81 3.96 12.25
CA ARG A 32 -8.92 5.09 12.57
C ARG A 32 -8.44 5.84 11.33
N PHE A 33 -8.36 5.14 10.21
CA PHE A 33 -8.00 5.71 8.91
C PHE A 33 -8.57 4.81 7.83
N ASP A 34 -8.67 5.31 6.61
CA ASP A 34 -9.01 4.47 5.48
C ASP A 34 -7.82 4.40 4.51
N PHE A 35 -7.84 3.39 3.66
CA PHE A 35 -6.82 3.23 2.64
C PHE A 35 -7.48 3.08 1.28
N ALA A 36 -6.86 3.68 0.27
CA ALA A 36 -7.38 3.64 -1.09
C ALA A 36 -6.71 2.53 -1.89
N LEU A 37 -7.43 2.01 -2.86
CA LEU A 37 -6.95 0.93 -3.71
C LEU A 37 -7.53 1.10 -5.11
N THR A 38 -6.69 0.89 -6.13
CA THR A 38 -7.13 0.83 -7.52
C THR A 38 -7.05 -0.60 -8.01
N ILE A 39 -7.69 -0.90 -9.14
CA ILE A 39 -7.58 -2.21 -9.77
C ILE A 39 -6.12 -2.53 -10.11
N ALA A 40 -5.38 -1.54 -10.64
CA ALA A 40 -3.99 -1.74 -11.00
C ALA A 40 -3.13 -2.10 -9.80
N LEU A 41 -3.28 -1.37 -8.69
CA LEU A 41 -2.51 -1.64 -7.47
C LEU A 41 -2.89 -2.98 -6.85
N TYR A 42 -4.18 -3.30 -6.83
CA TYR A 42 -4.64 -4.59 -6.30
C TYR A 42 -4.08 -5.77 -7.12
N THR A 43 -4.05 -5.61 -8.44
CA THR A 43 -3.47 -6.63 -9.33
C THR A 43 -1.99 -6.84 -9.03
N GLU A 44 -1.25 -5.75 -8.77
CA GLU A 44 0.15 -5.87 -8.37
C GLU A 44 0.29 -6.56 -7.02
N TRP A 45 -0.54 -6.22 -6.04
CA TRP A 45 -0.52 -6.93 -4.75
C TRP A 45 -0.66 -8.43 -4.95
N GLN A 46 -1.63 -8.86 -5.77
CA GLN A 46 -1.84 -10.28 -6.03
C GLN A 46 -0.62 -10.92 -6.69
N ALA A 47 -0.06 -10.26 -7.70
CA ALA A 47 1.07 -10.80 -8.45
C ALA A 47 2.33 -10.93 -7.58
N VAL A 48 2.62 -9.91 -6.77
CA VAL A 48 3.84 -9.90 -5.95
C VAL A 48 3.70 -10.82 -4.74
N LEU A 49 2.57 -10.76 -4.04
CA LEU A 49 2.42 -11.44 -2.75
C LEU A 49 2.19 -12.93 -2.89
N THR A 50 1.79 -13.42 -4.06
CA THR A 50 1.67 -14.85 -4.30
C THR A 50 2.94 -15.50 -4.82
N ARG A 51 4.02 -14.72 -5.00
CA ARG A 51 5.33 -15.31 -5.34
C ARG A 51 5.82 -16.15 -4.17
N PRO A 52 6.44 -17.33 -4.44
CA PRO A 52 6.89 -18.22 -3.35
C PRO A 52 7.77 -17.55 -2.32
N GLU A 53 8.65 -16.64 -2.76
CA GLU A 53 9.58 -15.94 -1.86
C GLU A 53 8.88 -14.97 -0.90
N HIS A 54 7.62 -14.59 -1.18
CA HIS A 54 6.86 -13.65 -0.34
C HIS A 54 5.73 -14.33 0.43
N THR A 55 5.36 -15.55 0.07
CA THR A 55 4.27 -16.25 0.73
C THR A 55 4.76 -16.83 2.06
N PRO A 56 4.09 -16.54 3.18
CA PRO A 56 4.51 -17.09 4.47
C PRO A 56 4.48 -18.63 4.48
N SER A 57 5.36 -19.22 5.28
CA SER A 57 5.43 -20.67 5.42
C SER A 57 4.09 -21.23 5.91
N GLY A 58 3.63 -22.28 5.27
CA GLY A 58 2.36 -22.92 5.63
C GLY A 58 1.12 -22.25 5.08
N VAL A 59 1.27 -21.15 4.33
CA VAL A 59 0.15 -20.43 3.72
C VAL A 59 0.08 -20.78 2.24
N THR A 60 -1.09 -21.15 1.75
CA THR A 60 -1.28 -21.43 0.32
C THR A 60 -1.53 -20.14 -0.44
N ALA A 61 -1.25 -20.15 -1.75
CA ALA A 61 -1.54 -19.01 -2.60
C ALA A 61 -3.03 -18.65 -2.58
N ASP A 62 -3.91 -19.65 -2.61
CA ASP A 62 -5.36 -19.43 -2.57
C ASP A 62 -5.81 -18.79 -1.27
N SER A 63 -5.25 -19.23 -0.15
CA SER A 63 -5.54 -18.66 1.16
C SER A 63 -5.08 -17.21 1.24
N PHE A 64 -3.89 -16.92 0.70
CA PHE A 64 -3.36 -15.55 0.67
C PHE A 64 -4.22 -14.64 -0.22
N LEU A 65 -4.64 -15.14 -1.39
CA LEU A 65 -5.55 -14.39 -2.27
C LEU A 65 -6.88 -14.08 -1.58
N GLY A 66 -7.40 -15.03 -0.80
CA GLY A 66 -8.60 -14.79 -0.01
C GLY A 66 -8.43 -13.65 1.00
N TYR A 67 -7.27 -13.61 1.65
CA TYR A 67 -6.93 -12.52 2.58
C TYR A 67 -6.84 -11.17 1.84
N LEU A 68 -6.20 -11.15 0.68
CA LEU A 68 -6.11 -9.91 -0.11
C LEU A 68 -7.48 -9.42 -0.56
N ARG A 69 -8.37 -10.33 -0.96
CA ARG A 69 -9.76 -9.96 -1.29
C ARG A 69 -10.48 -9.37 -0.09
N TYR A 70 -10.23 -9.90 1.10
CA TYR A 70 -10.80 -9.34 2.32
C TYR A 70 -10.30 -7.92 2.54
N LEU A 71 -8.99 -7.67 2.41
CA LEU A 71 -8.45 -6.32 2.54
C LEU A 71 -9.06 -5.38 1.49
N ALA A 72 -9.21 -5.83 0.26
CA ALA A 72 -9.82 -5.01 -0.78
C ALA A 72 -11.27 -4.62 -0.45
N SER A 73 -12.00 -5.49 0.25
CA SER A 73 -13.37 -5.19 0.67
C SER A 73 -13.44 -4.05 1.70
N LEU A 74 -12.35 -3.79 2.41
CA LEU A 74 -12.27 -2.73 3.40
C LEU A 74 -11.77 -1.41 2.79
N ALA A 75 -11.20 -1.44 1.61
CA ALA A 75 -10.56 -0.30 0.98
C ALA A 75 -11.58 0.68 0.40
N HIS A 76 -11.16 1.95 0.30
CA HIS A 76 -11.81 2.89 -0.60
C HIS A 76 -11.36 2.57 -2.02
N LEU A 77 -12.28 2.06 -2.83
CA LEU A 77 -11.98 1.70 -4.22
C LEU A 77 -12.02 2.96 -5.08
N GLN A 78 -10.92 3.21 -5.79
CA GLN A 78 -10.74 4.45 -6.54
C GLN A 78 -10.50 4.16 -8.02
N ASP A 79 -11.29 4.81 -8.88
CA ASP A 79 -11.04 4.80 -10.32
C ASP A 79 -9.98 5.84 -10.66
N VAL A 80 -9.13 5.51 -11.64
CA VAL A 80 -8.09 6.42 -12.12
C VAL A 80 -8.44 6.84 -13.54
N HIS A 81 -8.66 8.15 -13.72
CA HIS A 81 -9.03 8.72 -15.02
C HIS A 81 -7.86 9.33 -15.75
N PHE A 82 -6.76 9.63 -15.05
CA PHE A 82 -5.54 10.17 -15.62
C PHE A 82 -4.36 9.28 -15.27
N LEU A 83 -3.53 9.01 -16.28
CA LEU A 83 -2.27 8.31 -16.07
C LEU A 83 -1.15 9.34 -16.05
N TRP A 84 -0.41 9.38 -14.94
CA TRP A 84 0.69 10.32 -14.73
C TRP A 84 2.01 9.82 -15.29
N ARG A 85 1.98 8.71 -15.99
CA ARG A 85 3.17 7.99 -16.47
C ARG A 85 3.82 8.64 -17.69
N PRO A 86 5.15 8.66 -17.76
CA PRO A 86 6.03 8.33 -16.63
C PRO A 86 6.25 9.56 -15.76
N PHE A 87 6.04 9.47 -14.47
CA PHE A 87 6.35 10.52 -13.51
C PHE A 87 7.50 10.08 -12.60
N LEU A 88 7.44 8.86 -12.08
CA LEU A 88 8.48 8.25 -11.25
C LEU A 88 9.36 7.36 -12.10
N ARG A 89 10.49 6.94 -11.54
CA ARG A 89 11.43 6.07 -12.24
C ARG A 89 10.84 4.73 -12.63
N ASP A 90 10.10 4.12 -11.69
CA ASP A 90 9.53 2.80 -11.85
C ASP A 90 8.04 2.94 -12.16
N PRO A 91 7.55 2.36 -13.28
CA PRO A 91 6.11 2.37 -13.57
C PRO A 91 5.24 1.75 -12.48
N ASP A 92 5.77 0.79 -11.72
CA ASP A 92 5.03 0.19 -10.62
C ASP A 92 4.80 1.19 -9.49
N ASP A 93 5.74 2.11 -9.29
CA ASP A 93 5.59 3.20 -8.32
C ASP A 93 4.58 4.23 -8.81
N ASP A 94 4.48 4.42 -10.13
CA ASP A 94 3.46 5.32 -10.70
C ASP A 94 2.04 4.84 -10.38
N MET A 95 1.80 3.54 -10.31
CA MET A 95 0.49 3.01 -9.92
C MET A 95 0.10 3.42 -8.50
N VAL A 96 1.07 3.42 -7.59
CA VAL A 96 0.88 3.86 -6.21
C VAL A 96 0.55 5.35 -6.17
N LEU A 97 1.33 6.16 -6.91
CA LEU A 97 1.13 7.59 -6.99
C LEU A 97 -0.23 7.94 -7.59
N GLU A 98 -0.62 7.28 -8.67
CA GLU A 98 -1.92 7.50 -9.33
C GLU A 98 -3.07 7.25 -8.35
N CYS A 99 -2.97 6.18 -7.56
CA CYS A 99 -3.96 5.89 -6.54
C CYS A 99 -4.04 7.01 -5.49
N ALA A 100 -2.90 7.49 -5.02
CA ALA A 100 -2.83 8.52 -4.00
C ALA A 100 -3.43 9.84 -4.49
N VAL A 101 -3.08 10.26 -5.70
CA VAL A 101 -3.57 11.51 -6.26
C VAL A 101 -5.07 11.42 -6.53
N ALA A 102 -5.53 10.35 -7.18
CA ALA A 102 -6.94 10.20 -7.54
C ALA A 102 -7.85 10.11 -6.32
N SER A 103 -7.38 9.48 -5.25
CA SER A 103 -8.18 9.28 -4.04
C SER A 103 -8.10 10.45 -3.05
N GLY A 104 -7.23 11.43 -3.31
CA GLY A 104 -6.98 12.52 -2.36
C GLY A 104 -6.27 12.06 -1.10
N SER A 105 -5.47 11.00 -1.19
CA SER A 105 -4.74 10.48 -0.03
C SER A 105 -3.64 11.45 0.40
N GLN A 106 -3.44 11.55 1.70
CA GLN A 106 -2.43 12.43 2.29
C GLN A 106 -1.05 11.79 2.24
N TYR A 107 -0.97 10.47 2.38
CA TYR A 107 0.29 9.77 2.50
C TYR A 107 0.35 8.55 1.60
N ILE A 108 1.55 8.29 1.08
CA ILE A 108 1.95 6.99 0.56
C ILE A 108 2.83 6.36 1.64
N VAL A 109 2.42 5.21 2.17
CA VAL A 109 3.20 4.49 3.17
C VAL A 109 4.07 3.47 2.46
N THR A 110 5.38 3.60 2.59
CA THR A 110 6.35 2.80 1.83
C THR A 110 7.64 2.62 2.62
N HIS A 111 8.36 1.53 2.33
CA HIS A 111 9.73 1.33 2.79
C HIS A 111 10.76 1.98 1.85
N ASN A 112 10.33 2.41 0.66
CA ASN A 112 11.22 2.91 -0.40
C ASN A 112 10.99 4.40 -0.64
N ILE A 113 11.13 5.22 0.39
CA ILE A 113 10.82 6.66 0.33
C ILE A 113 11.55 7.36 -0.81
N LYS A 114 12.80 6.98 -1.06
CA LYS A 114 13.58 7.63 -2.13
C LYS A 114 13.01 7.44 -3.53
N ASP A 115 12.20 6.40 -3.74
CA ASP A 115 11.54 6.17 -5.02
C ASP A 115 10.37 7.13 -5.25
N PHE A 116 9.95 7.84 -4.20
CA PHE A 116 8.82 8.77 -4.23
C PHE A 116 9.24 10.21 -3.94
N ARG A 117 10.47 10.60 -4.32
CA ARG A 117 11.02 11.94 -4.01
C ARG A 117 10.20 13.08 -4.61
N ARG A 118 9.56 12.83 -5.75
CA ARG A 118 8.83 13.87 -6.47
C ARG A 118 7.37 14.01 -6.06
N VAL A 119 6.87 13.13 -5.18
CA VAL A 119 5.44 13.17 -4.83
C VAL A 119 5.01 14.44 -4.09
N PRO A 120 5.87 15.14 -3.30
CA PRO A 120 5.45 16.41 -2.70
C PRO A 120 4.99 17.45 -3.71
N GLU A 121 5.47 17.40 -4.95
CA GLU A 121 5.01 18.27 -6.03
C GLU A 121 3.51 18.12 -6.30
N LEU A 122 2.94 16.96 -5.92
CA LEU A 122 1.52 16.64 -6.10
C LEU A 122 0.75 16.66 -4.77
N LYS A 123 1.33 17.26 -3.73
CA LYS A 123 0.74 17.41 -2.39
C LYS A 123 0.50 16.08 -1.69
N VAL A 124 1.29 15.06 -2.00
CA VAL A 124 1.30 13.76 -1.33
C VAL A 124 2.64 13.62 -0.64
N GLN A 125 2.67 12.97 0.51
CA GLN A 125 3.91 12.74 1.25
C GLN A 125 4.15 11.24 1.41
N ALA A 126 5.38 10.80 1.11
CA ALA A 126 5.79 9.41 1.33
C ALA A 126 6.41 9.28 2.72
N ILE A 127 5.91 8.34 3.51
CA ILE A 127 6.39 8.07 4.87
C ILE A 127 6.51 6.58 5.12
N THR A 128 7.31 6.20 6.11
CA THR A 128 7.47 4.80 6.48
C THR A 128 6.29 4.33 7.35
N PRO A 129 6.05 3.02 7.45
CA PRO A 129 5.06 2.49 8.39
C PRO A 129 5.31 2.95 9.82
N ALA A 130 6.56 2.98 10.27
CA ALA A 130 6.89 3.41 11.63
C ALA A 130 6.49 4.86 11.87
N VAL A 131 6.78 5.75 10.91
CA VAL A 131 6.39 7.15 11.00
C VAL A 131 4.87 7.30 11.01
N PHE A 132 4.16 6.55 10.17
CA PHE A 132 2.71 6.61 10.13
C PHE A 132 2.09 6.18 11.45
N LEU A 133 2.60 5.11 12.05
CA LEU A 133 2.11 4.65 13.36
C LEU A 133 2.31 5.71 14.44
N LYS A 134 3.41 6.46 14.40
CA LYS A 134 3.63 7.58 15.33
C LYS A 134 2.59 8.68 15.13
N LEU A 135 2.22 8.98 13.89
CA LEU A 135 1.18 9.96 13.61
C LEU A 135 -0.16 9.55 14.20
N LEU A 136 -0.50 8.27 14.16
CA LEU A 136 -1.76 7.77 14.71
C LEU A 136 -1.84 7.86 16.23
N ARG A 137 -0.70 7.91 16.92
CA ARG A 137 -0.64 7.96 18.38
C ARG A 137 -0.85 9.37 18.94
N LYS A 138 -0.80 10.38 18.10
CA LYS A 138 -0.94 11.77 18.52
C LYS A 138 -2.40 12.21 18.65
#